data_69afa6d853b311829eefc36de4466e8e
#
_entry.id   69afa6d853b311829eefc36de4466e8e
#
_cell.length_a   1.000
_cell.length_b   1.000
_cell.length_c   1.000
_cell.angle_alpha   90.00
_cell.angle_beta   90.00
_cell.angle_gamma   90.00
#
_symmetry.space_group_name_H-M   'P 1'
#
loop_
_entity.id
_entity.type
_entity.pdbx_description
1 polymer ?
#
loop_
_entity_poly.entity_id
_entity_poly.type
_entity_poly.pdbx_seq_one_letter_code
_entity_poly.pdbx_strand_id
1 'polypeptide(L)'
;VIEMNNFYTVTVYEKGAEVIRMLHTLLGEQDFQKGMQLYIAENDGKAATCEDFVSAMERANDVDLAQFRRWYSQSGTPELLISDAYDEQTHTYRLTVSQSTPPTADQMEKVNLHIPLKIALYDAKGTKQMLQHNGELLSDVLNVTEKDQVFEFHGIYGRPTPALLCNFSAPVKLDYDYTTEQLLGLLKFADNQFARWDAAQMLFTQELRRNVAHFQQGEAFEISPDVLTALAHVLENYEQDIELATLILT
;
A
#
# COMPACT_ATOMS: atom_id res chain seq x y z
N VAL A 1 23.40 0.56 26.88
CA VAL A 1 23.66 1.31 25.64
C VAL A 1 25.06 1.90 25.77
N ILE A 2 25.99 1.43 24.92
CA ILE A 2 27.39 1.89 24.94
C ILE A 2 27.55 3.15 24.07
N GLU A 3 26.75 3.28 23.02
CA GLU A 3 26.74 4.44 22.16
C GLU A 3 25.28 4.88 21.84
N MET A 4 25.00 6.17 21.89
CA MET A 4 23.66 6.72 21.59
C MET A 4 23.28 6.60 20.11
N ASN A 5 24.23 6.34 19.22
CA ASN A 5 24.01 6.18 17.77
C ASN A 5 23.09 5.01 17.41
N ASN A 6 22.94 4.02 18.30
CA ASN A 6 22.08 2.85 18.07
C ASN A 6 20.58 3.19 18.03
N PHE A 7 20.18 4.39 18.42
CA PHE A 7 18.78 4.84 18.32
C PHE A 7 18.43 5.45 16.95
N TYR A 8 19.43 5.85 16.18
CA TYR A 8 19.26 6.48 14.87
C TYR A 8 19.36 5.43 13.76
N THR A 9 18.44 4.46 13.76
CA THR A 9 18.41 3.39 12.77
C THR A 9 17.27 3.56 11.78
N VAL A 10 17.39 2.98 10.60
CA VAL A 10 16.31 2.88 9.59
C VAL A 10 15.05 2.30 10.25
N THR A 11 15.17 1.33 11.14
CA THR A 11 14.03 0.75 11.85
C THR A 11 13.28 1.79 12.69
N VAL A 12 13.99 2.66 13.42
CA VAL A 12 13.34 3.64 14.29
C VAL A 12 12.76 4.80 13.47
N TYR A 13 13.52 5.34 12.53
CA TYR A 13 13.09 6.51 11.77
C TYR A 13 12.14 6.15 10.63
N GLU A 14 12.53 5.23 9.76
CA GLU A 14 11.75 4.92 8.56
C GLU A 14 10.55 4.01 8.88
N LYS A 15 10.81 2.82 9.41
CA LYS A 15 9.71 1.89 9.75
C LYS A 15 8.82 2.45 10.87
N GLY A 16 9.40 3.15 11.84
CA GLY A 16 8.64 3.80 12.91
C GLY A 16 7.68 4.86 12.36
N ALA A 17 8.15 5.72 11.46
CA ALA A 17 7.30 6.71 10.79
C ALA A 17 6.17 6.04 9.98
N GLU A 18 6.47 4.95 9.27
CA GLU A 18 5.46 4.19 8.52
C GLU A 18 4.40 3.55 9.42
N VAL A 19 4.77 3.05 10.61
CA VAL A 19 3.79 2.54 11.59
C VAL A 19 2.87 3.65 12.08
N ILE A 20 3.39 4.86 12.33
CA ILE A 20 2.57 6.01 12.70
C ILE A 20 1.65 6.42 11.54
N ARG A 21 2.16 6.42 10.31
CA ARG A 21 1.37 6.72 9.10
C ARG A 21 0.26 5.69 8.85
N MET A 22 0.50 4.40 9.12
CA MET A 22 -0.54 3.37 9.13
C MET A 22 -1.65 3.68 10.11
N LEU A 23 -1.30 4.10 11.32
CA LEU A 23 -2.27 4.46 12.35
C LEU A 23 -3.10 5.68 11.93
N HIS A 24 -2.47 6.67 11.31
CA HIS A 24 -3.16 7.80 10.70
C HIS A 24 -4.12 7.35 9.58
N THR A 25 -3.69 6.39 8.75
CA THR A 25 -4.53 5.82 7.67
C THR A 25 -5.75 5.08 8.23
N LEU A 26 -5.59 4.33 9.33
CA LEU A 26 -6.67 3.60 9.99
C LEU A 26 -7.71 4.52 10.63
N LEU A 27 -7.25 5.56 11.33
CA LEU A 27 -8.10 6.47 12.09
C LEU A 27 -8.69 7.59 11.21
N GLY A 28 -7.95 7.97 10.16
CA GLY A 28 -8.21 9.19 9.40
C GLY A 28 -7.73 10.45 10.15
N GLU A 29 -7.67 11.57 9.44
CA GLU A 29 -7.09 12.83 9.93
C GLU A 29 -7.69 13.31 11.25
N GLN A 30 -9.02 13.38 11.32
CA GLN A 30 -9.70 13.97 12.48
C GLN A 30 -9.48 13.18 13.77
N ASP A 31 -9.61 11.86 13.69
CA ASP A 31 -9.49 10.98 14.85
C ASP A 31 -8.03 10.80 15.26
N PHE A 32 -7.10 10.79 14.29
CA PHE A 32 -5.68 10.85 14.59
C PHE A 32 -5.32 12.13 15.35
N GLN A 33 -5.82 13.29 14.93
CA GLN A 33 -5.57 14.57 15.62
C GLN A 33 -6.15 14.59 17.04
N LYS A 34 -7.34 13.99 17.29
CA LYS A 34 -7.86 13.84 18.66
C LYS A 34 -6.91 13.01 19.53
N GLY A 35 -6.43 11.90 18.99
CA GLY A 35 -5.45 11.05 19.69
C GLY A 35 -4.16 11.79 20.00
N MET A 36 -3.63 12.56 19.05
CA MET A 36 -2.43 13.39 19.22
C MET A 36 -2.61 14.43 20.33
N GLN A 37 -3.75 15.12 20.34
CA GLN A 37 -4.06 16.12 21.39
C GLN A 37 -4.10 15.46 22.77
N LEU A 38 -4.73 14.30 22.91
CA LEU A 38 -4.77 13.58 24.17
C LEU A 38 -3.38 13.11 24.60
N TYR A 39 -2.60 12.54 23.67
CA TYR A 39 -1.23 12.09 23.93
C TYR A 39 -0.35 13.23 24.46
N ILE A 40 -0.38 14.40 23.82
CA ILE A 40 0.40 15.56 24.25
C ILE A 40 -0.08 16.07 25.61
N ALA A 41 -1.39 16.19 25.81
CA ALA A 41 -1.95 16.68 27.07
C ALA A 41 -1.57 15.82 28.28
N GLU A 42 -1.47 14.50 28.09
CA GLU A 42 -1.13 13.57 29.17
C GLU A 42 0.38 13.40 29.40
N ASN A 43 1.20 13.57 28.35
CA ASN A 43 2.61 13.18 28.37
C ASN A 43 3.57 14.36 28.20
N ASP A 44 3.11 15.60 28.06
CA ASP A 44 3.97 16.77 27.95
C ASP A 44 4.91 16.86 29.17
N GLY A 45 6.21 17.00 28.91
CA GLY A 45 7.25 17.02 29.94
C GLY A 45 7.53 15.69 30.64
N LYS A 46 6.95 14.57 30.18
CA LYS A 46 7.15 13.22 30.75
C LYS A 46 7.96 12.32 29.81
N ALA A 47 8.54 11.26 30.35
CA ALA A 47 9.10 10.17 29.55
C ALA A 47 7.94 9.25 29.11
N ALA A 48 7.57 9.34 27.83
CA ALA A 48 6.49 8.55 27.25
C ALA A 48 7.02 7.35 26.46
N THR A 49 6.18 6.33 26.30
CA THR A 49 6.44 5.09 25.55
C THR A 49 5.57 5.01 24.30
N CYS A 50 5.88 4.06 23.41
CA CYS A 50 4.98 3.76 22.28
C CYS A 50 3.60 3.29 22.75
N GLU A 51 3.51 2.62 23.91
CA GLU A 51 2.24 2.19 24.47
C GLU A 51 1.37 3.37 24.92
N ASP A 52 1.96 4.40 25.52
CA ASP A 52 1.25 5.62 25.90
C ASP A 52 0.64 6.31 24.66
N PHE A 53 1.38 6.29 23.55
CA PHE A 53 0.91 6.84 22.29
C PHE A 53 -0.28 6.07 21.72
N VAL A 54 -0.17 4.73 21.58
CA VAL A 54 -1.25 3.92 21.03
C VAL A 54 -2.48 3.93 21.94
N SER A 55 -2.28 3.90 23.27
CA SER A 55 -3.38 3.99 24.23
C SER A 55 -4.11 5.33 24.19
N ALA A 56 -3.41 6.42 23.92
CA ALA A 56 -4.06 7.73 23.71
C ALA A 56 -4.93 7.72 22.43
N MET A 57 -4.46 7.10 21.36
CA MET A 57 -5.23 6.95 20.10
C MET A 57 -6.49 6.12 20.32
N GLU A 58 -6.42 5.00 21.06
CA GLU A 58 -7.57 4.16 21.41
C GLU A 58 -8.61 4.93 22.22
N ARG A 59 -8.18 5.54 23.31
CA ARG A 59 -9.09 6.22 24.25
C ARG A 59 -9.76 7.45 23.66
N ALA A 60 -9.04 8.20 22.81
CA ALA A 60 -9.60 9.38 22.17
C ALA A 60 -10.70 9.05 21.16
N ASN A 61 -10.70 7.83 20.59
CA ASN A 61 -11.55 7.44 19.46
C ASN A 61 -12.44 6.22 19.76
N ASP A 62 -12.35 5.63 20.95
CA ASP A 62 -13.09 4.42 21.36
C ASP A 62 -12.89 3.26 20.34
N VAL A 63 -11.66 3.03 19.92
CA VAL A 63 -11.27 1.99 18.95
C VAL A 63 -10.36 0.95 19.60
N ASP A 64 -10.45 -0.30 19.13
CA ASP A 64 -9.55 -1.38 19.57
C ASP A 64 -8.32 -1.45 18.66
N LEU A 65 -7.15 -1.17 19.20
CA LEU A 65 -5.84 -1.27 18.54
C LEU A 65 -4.98 -2.44 19.07
N ALA A 66 -5.58 -3.40 19.77
CA ALA A 66 -4.83 -4.53 20.33
C ALA A 66 -4.03 -5.31 19.30
N GLN A 67 -4.64 -5.58 18.13
CA GLN A 67 -3.93 -6.24 17.04
C GLN A 67 -2.90 -5.34 16.38
N PHE A 68 -3.14 -4.04 16.28
CA PHE A 68 -2.19 -3.07 15.74
C PHE A 68 -0.89 -3.00 16.56
N ARG A 69 -0.96 -3.17 17.89
CA ARG A 69 0.23 -3.19 18.76
C ARG A 69 1.27 -4.25 18.37
N ARG A 70 0.88 -5.28 17.64
CA ARG A 70 1.80 -6.31 17.13
C ARG A 70 2.90 -5.74 16.22
N TRP A 71 2.67 -4.59 15.57
CA TRP A 71 3.69 -3.91 14.79
C TRP A 71 4.91 -3.47 15.62
N TYR A 72 4.75 -3.27 16.93
CA TYR A 72 5.83 -2.92 17.85
C TYR A 72 6.53 -4.15 18.46
N SER A 73 5.92 -5.31 18.42
CA SER A 73 6.41 -6.53 19.07
C SER A 73 6.76 -7.68 18.12
N GLN A 74 6.33 -7.60 16.85
CA GLN A 74 6.64 -8.62 15.86
C GLN A 74 7.67 -8.13 14.86
N SER A 75 8.80 -8.85 14.76
CA SER A 75 9.84 -8.62 13.77
C SER A 75 9.46 -9.13 12.38
N GLY A 76 10.15 -8.66 11.35
CA GLY A 76 9.95 -9.07 9.95
C GLY A 76 9.07 -8.10 9.16
N THR A 77 9.03 -8.32 7.85
CA THR A 77 8.18 -7.57 6.91
C THR A 77 7.04 -8.47 6.45
N PRO A 78 5.78 -8.10 6.66
CA PRO A 78 4.66 -8.89 6.16
C PRO A 78 4.59 -8.87 4.63
N GLU A 79 4.06 -9.96 4.09
CA GLU A 79 3.82 -10.17 2.67
C GLU A 79 2.31 -10.35 2.45
N LEU A 80 1.76 -9.62 1.48
CA LEU A 80 0.38 -9.74 1.03
C LEU A 80 0.36 -10.38 -0.34
N LEU A 81 -0.18 -11.60 -0.44
CA LEU A 81 -0.53 -12.22 -1.70
C LEU A 81 -1.98 -11.87 -2.01
N ILE A 82 -2.19 -11.22 -3.15
CA ILE A 82 -3.50 -10.73 -3.55
C ILE A 82 -3.91 -11.35 -4.88
N SER A 83 -5.16 -11.78 -4.97
CA SER A 83 -5.79 -12.21 -6.21
C SER A 83 -7.18 -11.61 -6.34
N ASP A 84 -7.67 -11.51 -7.57
CA ASP A 84 -8.99 -10.96 -7.83
C ASP A 84 -9.86 -11.85 -8.71
N ALA A 85 -11.16 -11.65 -8.60
CA ALA A 85 -12.16 -12.23 -9.49
C ALA A 85 -13.24 -11.19 -9.82
N TYR A 86 -13.73 -11.22 -11.05
CA TYR A 86 -14.83 -10.35 -11.50
C TYR A 86 -15.96 -11.19 -12.09
N ASP A 87 -17.15 -11.01 -11.57
CA ASP A 87 -18.38 -11.59 -12.09
C ASP A 87 -19.17 -10.51 -12.84
N GLU A 88 -19.20 -10.63 -14.16
CA GLU A 88 -19.90 -9.70 -15.05
C GLU A 88 -21.42 -9.76 -14.90
N GLN A 89 -21.98 -10.94 -14.52
CA GLN A 89 -23.43 -11.11 -14.40
C GLN A 89 -23.99 -10.41 -13.17
N THR A 90 -23.24 -10.46 -12.07
CA THR A 90 -23.63 -9.83 -10.81
C THR A 90 -22.98 -8.47 -10.59
N HIS A 91 -22.11 -8.03 -11.50
CA HIS A 91 -21.29 -6.82 -11.35
C HIS A 91 -20.54 -6.80 -10.02
N THR A 92 -19.99 -7.95 -9.63
CA THR A 92 -19.28 -8.13 -8.36
C THR A 92 -17.80 -8.32 -8.61
N TYR A 93 -16.99 -7.49 -7.97
CA TYR A 93 -15.55 -7.64 -7.92
C TYR A 93 -15.13 -8.16 -6.55
N ARG A 94 -14.30 -9.20 -6.52
CA ARG A 94 -13.76 -9.81 -5.30
C ARG A 94 -12.26 -9.65 -5.26
N LEU A 95 -11.77 -9.23 -4.11
CA LEU A 95 -10.36 -9.16 -3.81
C LEU A 95 -10.07 -10.14 -2.67
N THR A 96 -9.25 -11.15 -2.93
CA THR A 96 -8.79 -12.11 -1.92
C THR A 96 -7.39 -11.70 -1.48
N VAL A 97 -7.21 -11.51 -0.19
CA VAL A 97 -5.95 -11.06 0.42
C VAL A 97 -5.49 -12.11 1.42
N SER A 98 -4.28 -12.64 1.23
CA SER A 98 -3.62 -13.53 2.18
C SER A 98 -2.40 -12.83 2.76
N GLN A 99 -2.30 -12.75 4.10
CA GLN A 99 -1.14 -12.19 4.77
C GLN A 99 -0.26 -13.27 5.39
N SER A 100 1.04 -13.07 5.28
CA SER A 100 2.04 -13.87 5.99
C SER A 100 3.22 -12.99 6.40
N THR A 101 3.94 -13.41 7.44
CA THR A 101 5.22 -12.80 7.79
C THR A 101 6.25 -13.91 7.89
N PRO A 102 7.35 -13.89 7.10
CA PRO A 102 8.39 -14.90 7.18
C PRO A 102 9.02 -14.96 8.58
N PRO A 103 9.39 -16.18 9.06
CA PRO A 103 10.14 -16.33 10.29
C PRO A 103 11.43 -15.49 10.29
N THR A 104 11.81 -14.97 11.45
CA THR A 104 13.07 -14.27 11.69
C THR A 104 13.87 -15.00 12.75
N ALA A 105 15.19 -14.79 12.80
CA ALA A 105 16.08 -15.51 13.74
C ALA A 105 15.68 -15.30 15.22
N ASP A 106 15.10 -14.15 15.54
CA ASP A 106 14.63 -13.75 16.87
C ASP A 106 13.18 -14.17 17.15
N GLN A 107 12.39 -14.49 16.11
CA GLN A 107 10.97 -14.81 16.26
C GLN A 107 10.52 -15.76 15.15
N MET A 108 10.45 -17.05 15.48
CA MET A 108 10.07 -18.11 14.53
C MET A 108 8.56 -18.15 14.25
N GLU A 109 7.74 -17.90 15.27
CA GLU A 109 6.28 -17.89 15.16
C GLU A 109 5.77 -16.47 14.88
N LYS A 110 4.90 -16.34 13.90
CA LYS A 110 4.30 -15.09 13.49
C LYS A 110 2.78 -15.17 13.58
N VAL A 111 2.18 -14.05 13.95
CA VAL A 111 0.72 -13.91 14.03
C VAL A 111 0.25 -12.83 13.02
N ASN A 112 -1.03 -12.85 12.70
CA ASN A 112 -1.60 -11.88 11.77
C ASN A 112 -1.49 -10.46 12.33
N LEU A 113 -1.09 -9.54 11.47
CA LEU A 113 -1.04 -8.11 11.78
C LEU A 113 -2.34 -7.43 11.36
N HIS A 114 -2.62 -6.27 11.91
CA HIS A 114 -3.64 -5.36 11.38
C HIS A 114 -2.98 -4.47 10.33
N ILE A 115 -3.32 -4.70 9.05
CA ILE A 115 -2.70 -4.04 7.91
C ILE A 115 -3.76 -3.19 7.20
N PRO A 116 -3.65 -1.86 7.19
CA PRO A 116 -4.52 -1.00 6.39
C PRO A 116 -4.13 -1.07 4.93
N LEU A 117 -4.89 -1.77 4.12
CA LEU A 117 -4.70 -1.84 2.68
C LEU A 117 -5.59 -0.79 2.00
N LYS A 118 -5.02 0.35 1.64
CA LYS A 118 -5.73 1.39 0.89
C LYS A 118 -5.76 1.05 -0.59
N ILE A 119 -6.97 1.09 -1.19
CA ILE A 119 -7.18 0.71 -2.58
C ILE A 119 -7.97 1.75 -3.36
N ALA A 120 -7.88 1.67 -4.68
CA ALA A 120 -8.82 2.28 -5.60
C ALA A 120 -9.09 1.31 -6.75
N LEU A 121 -10.29 1.38 -7.34
CA LEU A 121 -10.65 0.62 -8.53
C LEU A 121 -10.87 1.58 -9.69
N TYR A 122 -10.27 1.31 -10.86
CA TYR A 122 -10.42 2.12 -12.05
C TYR A 122 -11.07 1.30 -13.17
N ASP A 123 -12.00 1.91 -13.90
CA ASP A 123 -12.55 1.31 -15.12
C ASP A 123 -11.54 1.37 -16.28
N ALA A 124 -11.88 0.80 -17.42
CA ALA A 124 -11.05 0.79 -18.62
C ALA A 124 -10.75 2.20 -19.19
N LYS A 125 -11.49 3.22 -18.76
CA LYS A 125 -11.28 4.63 -19.15
C LYS A 125 -10.45 5.40 -18.12
N GLY A 126 -10.05 4.76 -17.04
CA GLY A 126 -9.33 5.38 -15.95
C GLY A 126 -10.22 6.14 -14.96
N THR A 127 -11.54 5.92 -14.99
CA THR A 127 -12.45 6.55 -14.04
C THR A 127 -12.46 5.74 -12.73
N LYS A 128 -12.21 6.42 -11.62
CA LYS A 128 -12.28 5.81 -10.29
C LYS A 128 -13.71 5.41 -9.95
N GLN A 129 -13.89 4.16 -9.55
CA GLN A 129 -15.18 3.60 -9.18
C GLN A 129 -15.42 3.74 -7.67
N MET A 130 -16.68 3.93 -7.30
CA MET A 130 -17.07 3.93 -5.89
C MET A 130 -17.03 2.51 -5.34
N LEU A 131 -16.42 2.36 -4.16
CA LEU A 131 -16.43 1.09 -3.44
C LEU A 131 -17.71 0.98 -2.64
N GLN A 132 -18.50 -0.06 -2.93
CA GLN A 132 -19.77 -0.30 -2.23
C GLN A 132 -20.05 -1.79 -2.07
N HIS A 133 -20.79 -2.14 -1.02
CA HIS A 133 -21.29 -3.48 -0.79
C HIS A 133 -22.78 -3.38 -0.40
N ASN A 134 -23.65 -4.10 -1.13
CA ASN A 134 -25.10 -4.05 -0.93
C ASN A 134 -25.71 -2.63 -0.91
N GLY A 135 -25.14 -1.69 -1.66
CA GLY A 135 -25.60 -0.31 -1.74
C GLY A 135 -25.06 0.62 -0.65
N GLU A 136 -24.27 0.11 0.28
CA GLU A 136 -23.57 0.92 1.28
C GLU A 136 -22.16 1.25 0.80
N LEU A 137 -21.76 2.52 0.93
CA LEU A 137 -20.41 2.95 0.60
C LEU A 137 -19.40 2.35 1.58
N LEU A 138 -18.32 1.83 1.04
CA LEU A 138 -17.20 1.31 1.81
C LEU A 138 -16.07 2.32 1.89
N SER A 139 -15.27 2.21 2.95
CA SER A 139 -13.97 2.87 3.03
C SER A 139 -13.05 2.36 1.92
N ASP A 140 -12.18 3.23 1.42
CA ASP A 140 -11.09 2.86 0.53
C ASP A 140 -9.89 2.22 1.28
N VAL A 141 -9.97 2.13 2.62
CA VAL A 141 -9.02 1.44 3.50
C VAL A 141 -9.63 0.12 3.96
N LEU A 142 -9.09 -0.98 3.47
CA LEU A 142 -9.49 -2.32 3.86
C LEU A 142 -8.68 -2.76 5.08
N ASN A 143 -9.38 -3.19 6.13
CA ASN A 143 -8.74 -3.69 7.35
C ASN A 143 -8.39 -5.18 7.17
N VAL A 144 -7.14 -5.49 6.82
CA VAL A 144 -6.66 -6.86 6.70
C VAL A 144 -6.20 -7.31 8.09
N THR A 145 -7.00 -8.16 8.73
CA THR A 145 -6.79 -8.63 10.12
C THR A 145 -6.65 -10.14 10.21
N GLU A 146 -7.23 -10.86 9.24
CA GLU A 146 -7.19 -12.31 9.19
C GLU A 146 -6.06 -12.80 8.28
N LYS A 147 -5.71 -14.09 8.39
CA LYS A 147 -4.72 -14.71 7.51
C LYS A 147 -5.17 -14.67 6.06
N ASP A 148 -6.40 -15.05 5.81
CA ASP A 148 -7.04 -15.04 4.50
C ASP A 148 -8.37 -14.29 4.63
N GLN A 149 -8.58 -13.27 3.79
CA GLN A 149 -9.75 -12.41 3.87
C GLN A 149 -10.23 -12.03 2.47
N VAL A 150 -11.55 -12.02 2.28
CA VAL A 150 -12.18 -11.65 1.02
C VAL A 150 -12.96 -10.37 1.18
N PHE A 151 -12.74 -9.43 0.26
CA PHE A 151 -13.49 -8.18 0.15
C PHE A 151 -14.30 -8.18 -1.13
N GLU A 152 -15.60 -7.92 -1.03
CA GLU A 152 -16.51 -7.88 -2.17
C GLU A 152 -17.01 -6.46 -2.42
N PHE A 153 -17.01 -6.08 -3.70
CA PHE A 153 -17.49 -4.79 -4.18
C PHE A 153 -18.57 -5.02 -5.23
N HIS A 154 -19.73 -4.42 -5.00
CA HIS A 154 -20.89 -4.56 -5.87
C HIS A 154 -21.08 -3.34 -6.76
N GLY A 155 -21.82 -3.50 -7.86
CA GLY A 155 -22.09 -2.41 -8.80
C GLY A 155 -20.85 -1.95 -9.59
N ILE A 156 -19.90 -2.86 -9.79
CA ILE A 156 -18.69 -2.62 -10.59
C ILE A 156 -19.00 -3.00 -12.05
N TYR A 157 -19.09 -1.98 -12.91
CA TYR A 157 -19.42 -2.19 -14.31
C TYR A 157 -18.16 -2.30 -15.17
N GLY A 158 -17.88 -3.51 -15.64
CA GLY A 158 -16.63 -3.90 -16.31
C GLY A 158 -15.53 -4.31 -15.34
N ARG A 159 -14.64 -5.21 -15.77
CA ARG A 159 -13.52 -5.66 -14.93
C ARG A 159 -12.62 -4.47 -14.59
N PRO A 160 -12.46 -4.11 -13.32
CA PRO A 160 -11.64 -2.96 -12.95
C PRO A 160 -10.16 -3.30 -12.91
N THR A 161 -9.33 -2.26 -12.97
CA THR A 161 -7.92 -2.32 -12.57
C THR A 161 -7.81 -1.85 -11.13
N PRO A 162 -7.33 -2.69 -10.19
CA PRO A 162 -7.12 -2.27 -8.82
C PRO A 162 -5.81 -1.51 -8.69
N ALA A 163 -5.81 -0.35 -8.04
CA ALA A 163 -4.62 0.25 -7.45
C ALA A 163 -4.55 -0.21 -6.00
N LEU A 164 -3.51 -0.94 -5.67
CA LEU A 164 -3.31 -1.54 -4.36
C LEU A 164 -2.24 -0.77 -3.59
N LEU A 165 -2.35 -0.73 -2.26
CA LEU A 165 -1.41 -0.05 -1.37
C LEU A 165 -1.28 1.45 -1.66
N CYS A 166 -2.37 2.11 -2.08
CA CYS A 166 -2.40 3.54 -2.37
C CYS A 166 -1.77 4.36 -1.23
N ASN A 167 -0.96 5.37 -1.59
CA ASN A 167 -0.16 6.17 -0.64
C ASN A 167 0.83 5.34 0.20
N PHE A 168 1.20 4.15 -0.23
CA PHE A 168 2.02 3.23 0.56
C PHE A 168 1.42 3.03 1.97
N SER A 169 0.14 2.64 2.03
CA SER A 169 -0.66 2.63 3.26
C SER A 169 -0.15 1.70 4.36
N ALA A 170 0.76 0.78 4.05
CA ALA A 170 1.44 -0.08 5.02
C ALA A 170 2.83 -0.52 4.49
N PRO A 171 3.84 -0.69 5.37
CA PRO A 171 5.17 -1.16 4.99
C PRO A 171 5.19 -2.69 4.82
N VAL A 172 4.57 -3.16 3.75
CA VAL A 172 4.43 -4.57 3.39
C VAL A 172 5.01 -4.84 2.01
N LYS A 173 5.35 -6.09 1.73
CA LYS A 173 5.56 -6.53 0.36
C LYS A 173 4.22 -6.96 -0.21
N LEU A 174 3.89 -6.47 -1.39
CA LEU A 174 2.66 -6.80 -2.09
C LEU A 174 2.99 -7.65 -3.31
N ASP A 175 2.29 -8.76 -3.45
CA ASP A 175 2.36 -9.67 -4.59
C ASP A 175 0.98 -9.74 -5.24
N TYR A 176 0.87 -9.14 -6.42
CA TYR A 176 -0.31 -9.17 -7.28
C TYR A 176 0.14 -9.20 -8.73
N ASP A 177 -0.43 -10.08 -9.51
CA ASP A 177 -0.03 -10.31 -10.91
C ASP A 177 -0.73 -9.30 -11.86
N TYR A 178 -0.16 -8.09 -11.92
CA TYR A 178 -0.60 -7.06 -12.85
C TYR A 178 -0.24 -7.40 -14.29
N THR A 179 -1.22 -7.27 -15.19
CA THR A 179 -0.93 -7.27 -16.63
C THR A 179 -0.26 -5.95 -17.04
N THR A 180 0.49 -5.97 -18.14
CA THR A 180 1.09 -4.75 -18.72
C THR A 180 0.04 -3.67 -19.00
N GLU A 181 -1.14 -4.05 -19.49
CA GLU A 181 -2.25 -3.13 -19.75
C GLU A 181 -2.75 -2.45 -18.47
N GLN A 182 -2.88 -3.20 -17.38
CA GLN A 182 -3.26 -2.65 -16.07
C GLN A 182 -2.22 -1.66 -15.55
N LEU A 183 -0.93 -1.99 -15.64
CA LEU A 183 0.14 -1.09 -15.22
C LEU A 183 0.18 0.20 -16.04
N LEU A 184 0.02 0.11 -17.38
CA LEU A 184 -0.12 1.27 -18.24
C LEU A 184 -1.33 2.14 -17.89
N GLY A 185 -2.47 1.50 -17.57
CA GLY A 185 -3.67 2.18 -17.11
C GLY A 185 -3.44 2.94 -15.80
N LEU A 186 -2.83 2.29 -14.80
CA LEU A 186 -2.51 2.92 -13.51
C LEU A 186 -1.54 4.11 -13.68
N LEU A 187 -0.48 3.94 -14.47
CA LEU A 187 0.47 5.02 -14.73
C LEU A 187 -0.21 6.25 -15.37
N LYS A 188 -1.15 6.03 -16.28
CA LYS A 188 -1.81 7.10 -17.03
C LYS A 188 -2.93 7.78 -16.24
N PHE A 189 -3.72 7.02 -15.50
CA PHE A 189 -5.02 7.47 -15.02
C PHE A 189 -5.20 7.45 -13.51
N ALA A 190 -4.36 6.74 -12.74
CA ALA A 190 -4.52 6.73 -11.30
C ALA A 190 -4.38 8.15 -10.72
N ASP A 191 -5.31 8.50 -9.82
CA ASP A 191 -5.28 9.77 -9.07
C ASP A 191 -4.30 9.75 -7.89
N ASN A 192 -3.66 8.59 -7.66
CA ASN A 192 -2.71 8.35 -6.58
C ASN A 192 -1.27 8.35 -7.12
N GLN A 193 -0.44 9.28 -6.66
CA GLN A 193 0.95 9.42 -7.11
C GLN A 193 1.79 8.16 -6.84
N PHE A 194 1.62 7.53 -5.65
CA PHE A 194 2.33 6.30 -5.33
C PHE A 194 1.96 5.16 -6.28
N ALA A 195 0.66 4.98 -6.58
CA ALA A 195 0.22 3.95 -7.51
C ALA A 195 0.76 4.17 -8.93
N ARG A 196 0.86 5.43 -9.39
CA ARG A 196 1.48 5.78 -10.68
C ARG A 196 2.97 5.46 -10.71
N TRP A 197 3.69 5.86 -9.67
CA TRP A 197 5.12 5.59 -9.54
C TRP A 197 5.39 4.08 -9.47
N ASP A 198 4.67 3.35 -8.64
CA ASP A 198 4.83 1.91 -8.45
C ASP A 198 4.55 1.13 -9.74
N ALA A 199 3.48 1.50 -10.47
CA ALA A 199 3.19 0.93 -11.79
C ALA A 199 4.32 1.16 -12.80
N ALA A 200 4.94 2.35 -12.80
CA ALA A 200 6.09 2.63 -13.63
C ALA A 200 7.30 1.75 -13.25
N GLN A 201 7.60 1.62 -11.94
CA GLN A 201 8.70 0.78 -11.46
C GLN A 201 8.49 -0.70 -11.81
N MET A 202 7.25 -1.19 -11.72
CA MET A 202 6.90 -2.55 -12.15
C MET A 202 7.11 -2.74 -13.66
N LEU A 203 6.64 -1.81 -14.50
CA LEU A 203 6.83 -1.85 -15.95
C LEU A 203 8.32 -1.86 -16.33
N PHE A 204 9.11 -0.98 -15.73
CA PHE A 204 10.56 -0.91 -16.02
C PHE A 204 11.29 -2.14 -15.53
N THR A 205 10.90 -2.69 -14.38
CA THR A 205 11.47 -3.94 -13.86
C THR A 205 11.15 -5.13 -14.78
N GLN A 206 9.92 -5.24 -15.28
CA GLN A 206 9.54 -6.27 -16.26
C GLN A 206 10.37 -6.14 -17.54
N GLU A 207 10.52 -4.92 -18.03
CA GLU A 207 11.31 -4.62 -19.23
C GLU A 207 12.79 -4.99 -19.07
N LEU A 208 13.38 -4.59 -17.94
CA LEU A 208 14.78 -4.93 -17.63
C LEU A 208 14.98 -6.45 -17.53
N ARG A 209 14.10 -7.15 -16.83
CA ARG A 209 14.17 -8.63 -16.71
C ARG A 209 14.06 -9.32 -18.06
N ARG A 210 13.18 -8.85 -18.94
CA ARG A 210 13.02 -9.35 -20.30
C ARG A 210 14.32 -9.18 -21.08
N ASN A 211 14.90 -7.99 -21.05
CA ASN A 211 16.13 -7.69 -21.78
C ASN A 211 17.36 -8.44 -21.22
N VAL A 212 17.43 -8.67 -19.92
CA VAL A 212 18.45 -9.55 -19.32
C VAL A 212 18.34 -10.98 -19.87
N ALA A 213 17.10 -11.50 -19.95
CA ALA A 213 16.89 -12.84 -20.52
C ALA A 213 17.26 -12.91 -22.00
N HIS A 214 16.93 -11.90 -22.82
CA HIS A 214 17.33 -11.79 -24.24
C HIS A 214 18.86 -11.76 -24.37
N PHE A 215 19.54 -10.92 -23.57
CA PHE A 215 20.99 -10.84 -23.59
C PHE A 215 21.66 -12.18 -23.24
N GLN A 216 21.15 -12.92 -22.27
CA GLN A 216 21.66 -14.26 -21.92
C GLN A 216 21.46 -15.27 -23.02
N GLN A 217 20.54 -15.08 -23.94
CA GLN A 217 20.26 -15.91 -25.10
C GLN A 217 21.02 -15.42 -26.36
N GLY A 218 21.77 -14.32 -26.25
CA GLY A 218 22.50 -13.74 -27.38
C GLY A 218 21.62 -12.91 -28.31
N GLU A 219 20.43 -12.51 -27.85
CA GLU A 219 19.50 -11.67 -28.59
C GLU A 219 19.79 -10.17 -28.38
N ALA A 220 19.29 -9.33 -29.27
CA ALA A 220 19.49 -7.90 -29.19
C ALA A 220 18.63 -7.28 -28.08
N PHE A 221 19.15 -6.20 -27.50
CA PHE A 221 18.37 -5.35 -26.59
C PHE A 221 17.25 -4.64 -27.37
N GLU A 222 16.03 -4.69 -26.84
CA GLU A 222 14.86 -4.09 -27.47
C GLU A 222 13.91 -3.51 -26.40
N ILE A 223 13.53 -2.25 -26.55
CA ILE A 223 12.57 -1.61 -25.66
C ILE A 223 11.16 -1.81 -26.23
N SER A 224 10.25 -2.30 -25.39
CA SER A 224 8.87 -2.51 -25.83
C SER A 224 8.16 -1.21 -26.21
N PRO A 225 7.27 -1.23 -27.20
CA PRO A 225 6.43 -0.08 -27.53
C PRO A 225 5.59 0.42 -26.34
N ASP A 226 5.19 -0.49 -25.44
CA ASP A 226 4.40 -0.16 -24.25
C ASP A 226 5.19 0.70 -23.27
N VAL A 227 6.45 0.39 -23.00
CA VAL A 227 7.34 1.19 -22.16
C VAL A 227 7.61 2.55 -22.81
N LEU A 228 7.85 2.59 -24.13
CA LEU A 228 8.02 3.86 -24.85
C LEU A 228 6.76 4.73 -24.77
N THR A 229 5.58 4.13 -24.89
CA THR A 229 4.29 4.82 -24.74
C THR A 229 4.12 5.36 -23.30
N ALA A 230 4.52 4.59 -22.29
CA ALA A 230 4.48 5.02 -20.90
C ALA A 230 5.40 6.22 -20.64
N LEU A 231 6.64 6.16 -21.11
CA LEU A 231 7.62 7.25 -20.99
C LEU A 231 7.14 8.52 -21.72
N ALA A 232 6.64 8.37 -22.96
CA ALA A 232 6.08 9.49 -23.72
C ALA A 232 4.94 10.18 -22.96
N HIS A 233 4.02 9.38 -22.40
CA HIS A 233 2.90 9.92 -21.62
C HIS A 233 3.38 10.73 -20.39
N VAL A 234 4.38 10.24 -19.67
CA VAL A 234 4.94 10.97 -18.52
C VAL A 234 5.58 12.27 -18.96
N LEU A 235 6.36 12.25 -20.07
CA LEU A 235 7.01 13.44 -20.62
C LEU A 235 6.02 14.46 -21.19
N GLU A 236 4.95 14.03 -21.82
CA GLU A 236 3.92 14.93 -22.40
C GLU A 236 3.06 15.60 -21.31
N ASN A 237 2.97 14.98 -20.15
CA ASN A 237 2.14 15.44 -19.03
C ASN A 237 2.94 15.92 -17.81
N TYR A 238 4.24 16.15 -17.96
CA TYR A 238 5.13 16.48 -16.83
C TYR A 238 4.70 17.74 -16.07
N GLU A 239 4.09 18.72 -16.72
CA GLU A 239 3.65 19.97 -16.12
C GLU A 239 2.53 19.78 -15.08
N GLN A 240 1.78 18.67 -15.13
CA GLN A 240 0.73 18.35 -14.17
C GLN A 240 1.32 17.97 -12.81
N ASP A 241 2.50 17.32 -12.83
CA ASP A 241 3.22 16.89 -11.63
C ASP A 241 4.71 16.69 -11.96
N ILE A 242 5.47 17.77 -11.85
CA ILE A 242 6.91 17.80 -12.19
C ILE A 242 7.70 16.87 -11.27
N GLU A 243 7.35 16.82 -9.99
CA GLU A 243 8.04 16.00 -8.99
C GLU A 243 7.86 14.51 -9.28
N LEU A 244 6.62 14.06 -9.51
CA LEU A 244 6.34 12.69 -9.88
C LEU A 244 6.99 12.30 -11.22
N ALA A 245 6.92 13.17 -12.23
CA ALA A 245 7.58 12.91 -13.52
C ALA A 245 9.08 12.73 -13.35
N THR A 246 9.73 13.54 -12.51
CA THR A 246 11.15 13.41 -12.18
C THR A 246 11.42 12.06 -11.51
N LEU A 247 10.64 11.68 -10.50
CA LEU A 247 10.81 10.41 -9.78
C LEU A 247 10.61 9.17 -10.67
N ILE A 248 9.77 9.26 -11.69
CA ILE A 248 9.55 8.15 -12.64
C ILE A 248 10.69 8.05 -13.64
N LEU A 249 11.28 9.17 -14.07
CA LEU A 249 12.25 9.22 -15.17
C LEU A 249 13.71 9.16 -14.71
N THR A 250 13.98 9.20 -13.41
CA THR A 250 15.34 9.12 -12.81
C THR A 250 15.55 7.86 -12.02
#